data_7272fd4ce4a28c0eb280f539f75c564b
#
_entry.id   7272fd4ce4a28c0eb280f539f75c564b
#
_cell.length_a   1.000
_cell.length_b   1.000
_cell.length_c   1.000
_cell.angle_alpha   90.00
_cell.angle_beta   90.00
_cell.angle_gamma   90.00
#
_symmetry.space_group_name_H-M   'P 1'
#
loop_
_entity.id
_entity.type
_entity.pdbx_description
1 polymer ?
#
loop_
_entity_poly.entity_id
_entity_poly.type
_entity_poly.pdbx_seq_one_letter_code
_entity_poly.pdbx_strand_id
1 'polypeptide(L)'
;MYYELEVLGARSPIPNFTSWYHYASLALAIALAPYALLDYRRRAWSSNVERGLPRVLSDLEGLVESGLSPLMALKQMSQKDYGVLSRAIRRIVSLASWGYTYDRIKGILEREVPHPVALMFFKLLLDAEEGGGDVASAVRSMREYLRDVEALKGELQSTVRMQVFVVYLALLIFLYISETALSSLLTPTTSAIGIGLSAATLSYVRTIMFGMYIIEALLGGLALGKMTSGSAGAGVKHSMLLVIIGAVYIMALG
;
A
#
# COMPACT_ATOMS: atom_id res chain seq x y z
N MET A 1 26.96 -26.81 -26.83
CA MET A 1 27.60 -26.00 -25.78
C MET A 1 26.91 -26.12 -24.41
N TYR A 2 25.65 -26.47 -24.31
CA TYR A 2 24.94 -26.71 -23.02
C TYR A 2 25.15 -28.11 -22.45
N TYR A 3 25.43 -29.12 -23.26
CA TYR A 3 25.63 -30.53 -22.84
C TYR A 3 26.98 -30.81 -22.21
N GLU A 4 28.01 -30.00 -22.42
CA GLU A 4 29.35 -30.25 -21.88
C GLU A 4 29.57 -29.78 -20.44
N LEU A 5 28.70 -28.89 -19.91
CA LEU A 5 28.82 -28.39 -18.55
C LEU A 5 28.24 -29.34 -17.49
N GLU A 6 27.31 -30.23 -17.87
CA GLU A 6 26.75 -31.27 -16.96
C GLU A 6 27.79 -32.37 -16.64
N VAL A 7 28.73 -32.61 -17.54
CA VAL A 7 29.77 -33.65 -17.37
C VAL A 7 30.83 -33.25 -16.33
N LEU A 8 31.00 -31.95 -16.04
CA LEU A 8 32.01 -31.45 -15.10
C LEU A 8 31.56 -31.30 -13.66
N GLY A 9 30.31 -31.67 -13.32
CA GLY A 9 29.79 -31.60 -11.93
C GLY A 9 29.78 -30.21 -11.29
N ALA A 10 30.06 -29.18 -12.07
CA ALA A 10 29.98 -27.80 -11.63
C ALA A 10 28.53 -27.37 -11.61
N ARG A 11 27.92 -27.28 -10.41
CA ARG A 11 26.63 -26.62 -10.25
C ARG A 11 26.78 -25.18 -10.77
N SER A 12 26.17 -24.92 -11.92
CA SER A 12 26.10 -23.56 -12.46
C SER A 12 25.51 -22.64 -11.38
N PRO A 13 26.18 -21.52 -11.02
CA PRO A 13 25.63 -20.55 -10.10
C PRO A 13 24.46 -19.77 -10.72
N ILE A 14 24.13 -20.02 -11.98
CA ILE A 14 23.00 -19.44 -12.67
C ILE A 14 21.81 -20.38 -12.48
N PRO A 15 20.71 -19.92 -11.83
CA PRO A 15 19.49 -20.72 -11.70
C PRO A 15 19.04 -21.21 -13.07
N ASN A 16 18.72 -22.50 -13.18
CA ASN A 16 18.17 -23.07 -14.41
C ASN A 16 16.79 -22.45 -14.72
N PHE A 17 16.77 -21.34 -15.42
CA PHE A 17 15.56 -20.69 -15.95
C PHE A 17 14.93 -21.49 -17.09
N THR A 18 14.95 -22.83 -17.02
CA THR A 18 14.52 -23.69 -18.11
C THR A 18 13.00 -23.73 -18.27
N SER A 19 12.24 -23.26 -17.26
CA SER A 19 10.79 -23.32 -17.26
C SER A 19 10.18 -21.95 -17.51
N TRP A 20 9.28 -21.87 -18.48
CA TRP A 20 8.60 -20.63 -18.92
C TRP A 20 7.89 -19.86 -17.79
N TYR A 21 7.45 -20.53 -16.73
CA TYR A 21 6.76 -19.93 -15.60
C TYR A 21 7.68 -19.02 -14.75
N HIS A 22 8.99 -19.25 -14.72
CA HIS A 22 9.93 -18.33 -14.07
C HIS A 22 9.99 -16.98 -14.80
N TYR A 23 10.02 -17.04 -16.13
CA TYR A 23 9.98 -15.81 -16.93
C TYR A 23 8.63 -15.11 -16.81
N ALA A 24 7.53 -15.85 -16.75
CA ALA A 24 6.19 -15.30 -16.55
C ALA A 24 6.05 -14.60 -15.19
N SER A 25 6.54 -15.21 -14.09
CA SER A 25 6.52 -14.60 -12.77
C SER A 25 7.39 -13.34 -12.68
N LEU A 26 8.56 -13.36 -13.27
CA LEU A 26 9.46 -12.20 -13.34
C LEU A 26 8.85 -11.07 -14.18
N ALA A 27 8.32 -11.39 -15.36
CA ALA A 27 7.65 -10.42 -16.22
C ALA A 27 6.44 -9.77 -15.51
N LEU A 28 5.66 -10.57 -14.79
CA LEU A 28 4.52 -10.10 -14.00
C LEU A 28 4.98 -9.15 -12.86
N ALA A 29 6.03 -9.51 -12.13
CA ALA A 29 6.59 -8.66 -11.08
C ALA A 29 7.09 -7.31 -11.64
N ILE A 30 7.78 -7.34 -12.78
CA ILE A 30 8.27 -6.13 -13.46
C ILE A 30 7.09 -5.27 -13.95
N ALA A 31 6.05 -5.88 -14.50
CA ALA A 31 4.86 -5.16 -14.97
C ALA A 31 4.08 -4.48 -13.83
N LEU A 32 4.06 -5.07 -12.64
CA LEU A 32 3.40 -4.52 -11.46
C LEU A 32 4.24 -3.45 -10.74
N ALA A 33 5.55 -3.44 -10.90
CA ALA A 33 6.46 -2.55 -10.20
C ALA A 33 6.17 -1.04 -10.39
N PRO A 34 5.93 -0.50 -11.61
CA PRO A 34 5.66 0.92 -11.79
C PRO A 34 4.36 1.36 -11.10
N TYR A 35 3.33 0.51 -11.12
CA TYR A 35 2.08 0.80 -10.44
C TYR A 35 2.26 0.82 -8.91
N ALA A 36 2.97 -0.15 -8.34
CA ALA A 36 3.29 -0.20 -6.92
C ALA A 36 4.06 1.05 -6.46
N LEU A 37 5.02 1.53 -7.28
CA LEU A 37 5.81 2.71 -6.99
C LEU A 37 5.00 4.01 -7.00
N LEU A 38 4.09 4.17 -7.97
CA LEU A 38 3.19 5.33 -8.05
C LEU A 38 2.21 5.37 -6.88
N ASP A 39 1.62 4.23 -6.53
CA ASP A 39 0.70 4.12 -5.40
C ASP A 39 1.42 4.39 -4.06
N TYR A 40 2.65 3.91 -3.89
CA TYR A 40 3.48 4.20 -2.72
C TYR A 40 3.71 5.71 -2.53
N ARG A 41 4.07 6.44 -3.59
CA ARG A 41 4.29 7.90 -3.53
C ARG A 41 3.02 8.66 -3.14
N ARG A 42 1.86 8.28 -3.71
CA ARG A 42 0.57 8.90 -3.37
C ARG A 42 0.21 8.69 -1.89
N ARG A 43 0.45 7.50 -1.36
CA ARG A 43 0.17 7.18 0.05
C ARG A 43 1.12 7.85 1.01
N ALA A 44 2.40 7.94 0.67
CA ALA A 44 3.39 8.64 1.48
C ALA A 44 2.99 10.12 1.67
N TRP A 45 2.48 10.76 0.62
CA TRP A 45 1.99 12.13 0.70
C TRP A 45 0.75 12.25 1.59
N SER A 46 -0.25 11.38 1.41
CA SER A 46 -1.48 11.35 2.23
C SER A 46 -1.16 11.12 3.71
N SER A 47 -0.29 10.17 4.01
CA SER A 47 0.17 9.89 5.39
C SER A 47 0.90 11.08 6.03
N ASN A 48 1.65 11.86 5.25
CA ASN A 48 2.30 13.06 5.75
C ASN A 48 1.29 14.17 6.08
N VAL A 49 0.22 14.30 5.30
CA VAL A 49 -0.90 15.21 5.61
C VAL A 49 -1.59 14.78 6.91
N GLU A 50 -1.95 13.51 7.03
CA GLU A 50 -2.64 12.98 8.22
C GLU A 50 -1.80 13.18 9.50
N ARG A 51 -0.47 13.00 9.44
CA ARG A 51 0.42 13.24 10.59
C ARG A 51 0.62 14.72 10.92
N GLY A 52 0.56 15.59 9.93
CA GLY A 52 0.74 17.02 10.12
C GLY A 52 -0.53 17.75 10.60
N LEU A 53 -1.70 17.23 10.24
CA LEU A 53 -2.98 17.90 10.51
C LEU A 53 -3.28 18.08 12.01
N PRO A 54 -3.05 17.11 12.91
CA PRO A 54 -3.27 17.31 14.35
C PRO A 54 -2.45 18.46 14.94
N ARG A 55 -1.21 18.64 14.48
CA ARG A 55 -0.36 19.75 14.91
C ARG A 55 -0.88 21.09 14.40
N VAL A 56 -1.33 21.15 13.15
CA VAL A 56 -1.97 22.35 12.58
C VAL A 56 -3.21 22.74 13.39
N LEU A 57 -4.07 21.77 13.72
CA LEU A 57 -5.27 22.00 14.51
C LEU A 57 -4.95 22.48 15.92
N SER A 58 -3.98 21.87 16.60
CA SER A 58 -3.59 22.27 17.96
C SER A 58 -3.02 23.69 18.02
N ASP A 59 -2.15 24.05 17.06
CA ASP A 59 -1.58 25.40 17.01
C ASP A 59 -2.65 26.43 16.65
N LEU A 60 -3.57 26.09 15.74
CA LEU A 60 -4.69 26.97 15.36
C LEU A 60 -5.65 27.20 16.53
N GLU A 61 -6.04 26.12 17.25
CA GLU A 61 -6.92 26.22 18.42
C GLU A 61 -6.32 27.16 19.46
N GLY A 62 -5.05 26.99 19.83
CA GLY A 62 -4.40 27.85 20.82
C GLY A 62 -4.35 29.31 20.38
N LEU A 63 -4.17 29.61 19.08
CA LEU A 63 -4.17 30.98 18.57
C LEU A 63 -5.57 31.59 18.57
N VAL A 64 -6.59 30.83 18.16
CA VAL A 64 -7.98 31.28 18.17
C VAL A 64 -8.49 31.47 19.59
N GLU A 65 -8.17 30.58 20.53
CA GLU A 65 -8.50 30.72 21.96
C GLU A 65 -7.81 31.95 22.59
N SER A 66 -6.66 32.36 22.06
CA SER A 66 -6.00 33.61 22.47
C SER A 66 -6.65 34.88 21.89
N GLY A 67 -7.73 34.73 21.11
CA GLY A 67 -8.51 35.83 20.55
C GLY A 67 -8.10 36.27 19.13
N LEU A 68 -7.22 35.54 18.47
CA LEU A 68 -6.88 35.84 17.08
C LEU A 68 -8.00 35.34 16.13
N SER A 69 -8.30 36.13 15.09
CA SER A 69 -9.14 35.61 14.00
C SER A 69 -8.46 34.45 13.27
N PRO A 70 -9.24 33.51 12.66
CA PRO A 70 -8.69 32.39 11.91
C PRO A 70 -7.64 32.77 10.87
N LEU A 71 -7.90 33.83 10.13
CA LEU A 71 -6.97 34.31 9.10
C LEU A 71 -5.67 34.87 9.72
N MET A 72 -5.77 35.59 10.84
CA MET A 72 -4.59 36.08 11.56
C MET A 72 -3.79 34.93 12.19
N ALA A 73 -4.48 33.92 12.72
CA ALA A 73 -3.84 32.71 13.20
C ALA A 73 -3.10 31.96 12.08
N LEU A 74 -3.74 31.75 10.90
CA LEU A 74 -3.09 31.16 9.75
C LEU A 74 -1.87 32.01 9.27
N LYS A 75 -1.97 33.33 9.33
CA LYS A 75 -0.85 34.22 8.98
C LYS A 75 0.34 34.00 9.90
N GLN A 76 0.13 33.89 11.20
CA GLN A 76 1.19 33.56 12.16
C GLN A 76 1.75 32.16 11.93
N MET A 77 0.89 31.18 11.67
CA MET A 77 1.26 29.80 11.38
C MET A 77 2.03 29.67 10.06
N SER A 78 1.80 30.55 9.09
CA SER A 78 2.49 30.51 7.78
C SER A 78 4.01 30.67 7.89
N GLN A 79 4.52 31.19 9.01
CA GLN A 79 5.94 31.33 9.31
C GLN A 79 6.56 30.05 9.90
N LYS A 80 5.74 29.11 10.34
CA LYS A 80 6.18 27.81 10.88
C LYS A 80 6.17 26.73 9.80
N ASP A 81 6.88 25.64 10.04
CA ASP A 81 6.89 24.48 9.14
C ASP A 81 5.89 23.41 9.61
N TYR A 82 4.91 23.14 8.77
CA TYR A 82 3.92 22.05 8.91
C TYR A 82 4.06 21.00 7.79
N GLY A 83 5.24 20.90 7.21
CA GLY A 83 5.53 19.95 6.15
C GLY A 83 4.68 20.23 4.90
N VAL A 84 3.97 19.21 4.43
CA VAL A 84 3.15 19.32 3.21
C VAL A 84 1.99 20.33 3.32
N LEU A 85 1.51 20.61 4.54
CA LEU A 85 0.42 21.57 4.80
C LEU A 85 0.88 23.03 4.77
N SER A 86 2.18 23.30 4.97
CA SER A 86 2.73 24.65 4.94
C SER A 86 2.43 25.38 3.64
N ARG A 87 2.40 24.64 2.51
CA ARG A 87 2.08 25.23 1.20
C ARG A 87 0.63 25.72 1.16
N ALA A 88 -0.32 24.92 1.64
CA ALA A 88 -1.73 25.26 1.69
C ALA A 88 -1.97 26.48 2.60
N ILE A 89 -1.37 26.50 3.79
CA ILE A 89 -1.48 27.62 4.75
C ILE A 89 -0.95 28.91 4.12
N ARG A 90 0.27 28.88 3.57
CA ARG A 90 0.85 30.07 2.89
C ARG A 90 0.00 30.51 1.70
N ARG A 91 -0.58 29.57 0.96
CA ARG A 91 -1.44 29.87 -0.18
C ARG A 91 -2.72 30.59 0.24
N ILE A 92 -3.39 30.11 1.28
CA ILE A 92 -4.59 30.74 1.85
C ILE A 92 -4.27 32.19 2.27
N VAL A 93 -3.21 32.36 3.06
CA VAL A 93 -2.79 33.69 3.57
C VAL A 93 -2.45 34.64 2.42
N SER A 94 -1.74 34.17 1.39
CA SER A 94 -1.39 34.98 0.22
C SER A 94 -2.63 35.42 -0.55
N LEU A 95 -3.55 34.49 -0.86
CA LEU A 95 -4.77 34.82 -1.61
C LEU A 95 -5.67 35.78 -0.83
N ALA A 96 -5.85 35.56 0.47
CA ALA A 96 -6.60 36.45 1.33
C ALA A 96 -5.97 37.88 1.41
N SER A 97 -4.63 37.97 1.47
CA SER A 97 -3.90 39.24 1.45
C SER A 97 -4.08 39.98 0.13
N TRP A 98 -4.33 39.28 -0.97
CA TRP A 98 -4.63 39.89 -2.29
C TRP A 98 -6.12 40.26 -2.46
N GLY A 99 -6.94 40.04 -1.44
CA GLY A 99 -8.36 40.39 -1.47
C GLY A 99 -9.25 39.41 -2.24
N TYR A 100 -8.80 38.17 -2.42
CA TYR A 100 -9.66 37.11 -2.98
C TYR A 100 -10.79 36.80 -2.04
N THR A 101 -12.01 36.56 -2.57
CA THR A 101 -13.15 36.08 -1.79
C THR A 101 -12.90 34.68 -1.28
N TYR A 102 -13.46 34.34 -0.11
CA TYR A 102 -13.27 33.02 0.49
C TYR A 102 -13.74 31.87 -0.41
N ASP A 103 -14.85 32.05 -1.14
CA ASP A 103 -15.31 31.07 -2.13
C ASP A 103 -14.30 30.81 -3.23
N ARG A 104 -13.64 31.85 -3.71
CA ARG A 104 -12.59 31.68 -4.73
C ARG A 104 -11.36 30.99 -4.18
N ILE A 105 -11.00 31.25 -2.93
CA ILE A 105 -9.91 30.56 -2.23
C ILE A 105 -10.27 29.07 -2.06
N LYS A 106 -11.48 28.75 -1.63
CA LYS A 106 -11.98 27.36 -1.51
C LYS A 106 -11.88 26.61 -2.84
N GLY A 107 -12.30 27.23 -3.95
CA GLY A 107 -12.19 26.63 -5.29
C GLY A 107 -10.75 26.40 -5.78
N ILE A 108 -9.80 27.24 -5.38
CA ILE A 108 -8.38 27.03 -5.67
C ILE A 108 -7.82 25.87 -4.84
N LEU A 109 -8.17 25.80 -3.55
CA LEU A 109 -7.73 24.75 -2.64
C LEU A 109 -8.21 23.35 -3.08
N GLU A 110 -9.39 23.24 -3.68
CA GLU A 110 -9.89 21.97 -4.25
C GLU A 110 -8.92 21.34 -5.26
N ARG A 111 -8.21 22.16 -6.00
CA ARG A 111 -7.25 21.72 -7.02
C ARG A 111 -5.84 21.50 -6.46
N GLU A 112 -5.47 22.26 -5.41
CA GLU A 112 -4.12 22.27 -4.86
C GLU A 112 -3.93 21.34 -3.66
N VAL A 113 -5.02 20.97 -2.97
CA VAL A 113 -5.01 20.12 -1.76
C VAL A 113 -5.73 18.79 -2.06
N PRO A 114 -5.05 17.77 -2.60
CA PRO A 114 -5.68 16.50 -2.99
C PRO A 114 -5.92 15.57 -1.79
N HIS A 115 -6.19 16.10 -0.60
CA HIS A 115 -6.50 15.32 0.60
C HIS A 115 -7.86 15.74 1.15
N PRO A 116 -8.87 14.85 1.16
CA PRO A 116 -10.26 15.24 1.46
C PRO A 116 -10.42 15.83 2.85
N VAL A 117 -9.78 15.27 3.87
CA VAL A 117 -9.91 15.73 5.25
C VAL A 117 -9.23 17.09 5.45
N ALA A 118 -8.04 17.30 4.87
CA ALA A 118 -7.34 18.58 4.94
C ALA A 118 -8.11 19.67 4.18
N LEU A 119 -8.65 19.33 3.01
CA LEU A 119 -9.48 20.24 2.23
C LEU A 119 -10.75 20.64 2.99
N MET A 120 -11.45 19.67 3.59
CA MET A 120 -12.63 19.90 4.42
C MET A 120 -12.29 20.83 5.59
N PHE A 121 -11.17 20.61 6.27
CA PHE A 121 -10.71 21.45 7.35
C PHE A 121 -10.49 22.90 6.90
N PHE A 122 -9.74 23.14 5.82
CA PHE A 122 -9.50 24.51 5.35
C PHE A 122 -10.77 25.20 4.87
N LYS A 123 -11.70 24.46 4.24
CA LYS A 123 -13.00 25.02 3.85
C LYS A 123 -13.82 25.44 5.07
N LEU A 124 -13.95 24.56 6.07
CA LEU A 124 -14.66 24.85 7.30
C LEU A 124 -14.11 26.08 8.02
N LEU A 125 -12.78 26.20 8.02
CA LEU A 125 -12.11 27.35 8.61
C LEU A 125 -12.42 28.66 7.87
N LEU A 126 -12.43 28.64 6.54
CA LEU A 126 -12.78 29.80 5.73
C LEU A 126 -14.27 30.18 5.84
N ASP A 127 -15.15 29.17 5.93
CA ASP A 127 -16.59 29.39 6.16
C ASP A 127 -16.84 30.00 7.53
N ALA A 128 -16.13 29.55 8.56
CA ALA A 128 -16.24 30.13 9.90
C ALA A 128 -15.70 31.56 9.99
N GLU A 129 -14.60 31.87 9.26
CA GLU A 129 -14.11 33.25 9.15
C GLU A 129 -15.11 34.17 8.44
N GLU A 130 -15.74 33.69 7.36
CA GLU A 130 -16.71 34.45 6.56
C GLU A 130 -18.02 34.68 7.31
N GLY A 131 -18.52 33.64 7.99
CA GLY A 131 -19.78 33.65 8.70
C GLY A 131 -19.74 34.25 10.12
N GLY A 132 -18.54 34.58 10.63
CA GLY A 132 -18.35 35.04 12.01
C GLY A 132 -18.74 33.99 13.08
N GLY A 133 -18.66 32.69 12.70
CA GLY A 133 -19.05 31.58 13.58
C GLY A 133 -18.01 31.30 14.68
N ASP A 134 -18.37 30.40 15.61
CA ASP A 134 -17.43 29.90 16.63
C ASP A 134 -16.39 28.96 16.02
N VAL A 135 -15.29 29.55 15.57
CA VAL A 135 -14.17 28.84 14.96
C VAL A 135 -13.48 27.88 15.94
N ALA A 136 -13.43 28.25 17.23
CA ALA A 136 -12.83 27.38 18.25
C ALA A 136 -13.60 26.08 18.37
N SER A 137 -14.95 26.14 18.36
CA SER A 137 -15.80 24.94 18.35
C SER A 137 -15.61 24.11 17.08
N ALA A 138 -15.52 24.75 15.90
CA ALA A 138 -15.28 24.04 14.64
C ALA A 138 -13.92 23.30 14.62
N VAL A 139 -12.87 23.95 15.10
CA VAL A 139 -11.52 23.34 15.21
C VAL A 139 -11.52 22.18 16.21
N ARG A 140 -12.21 22.33 17.34
CA ARG A 140 -12.33 21.29 18.37
C ARG A 140 -13.06 20.06 17.82
N SER A 141 -14.21 20.26 17.14
CA SER A 141 -14.97 19.17 16.52
C SER A 141 -14.13 18.43 15.46
N MET A 142 -13.34 19.15 14.66
CA MET A 142 -12.45 18.52 13.70
C MET A 142 -11.34 17.70 14.38
N ARG A 143 -10.82 18.17 15.50
CA ARG A 143 -9.81 17.44 16.27
C ARG A 143 -10.37 16.15 16.88
N GLU A 144 -11.59 16.21 17.42
CA GLU A 144 -12.30 15.02 17.90
C GLU A 144 -12.52 14.02 16.76
N TYR A 145 -13.02 14.48 15.63
CA TYR A 145 -13.17 13.64 14.43
C TYR A 145 -11.89 12.95 14.00
N LEU A 146 -10.75 13.67 13.96
CA LEU A 146 -9.47 13.08 13.62
C LEU A 146 -9.03 12.02 14.65
N ARG A 147 -9.24 12.29 15.92
CA ARG A 147 -8.93 11.36 17.02
C ARG A 147 -9.71 10.06 16.88
N ASP A 148 -11.01 10.16 16.57
CA ASP A 148 -11.87 9.00 16.35
C ASP A 148 -11.44 8.20 15.13
N VAL A 149 -11.11 8.89 14.04
CA VAL A 149 -10.57 8.24 12.82
C VAL A 149 -9.25 7.53 13.10
N GLU A 150 -8.34 8.13 13.87
CA GLU A 150 -7.06 7.51 14.25
C GLU A 150 -7.28 6.28 15.15
N ALA A 151 -8.19 6.35 16.12
CA ALA A 151 -8.54 5.23 16.98
C ALA A 151 -9.10 4.05 16.18
N LEU A 152 -10.06 4.30 15.28
CA LEU A 152 -10.63 3.30 14.38
C LEU A 152 -9.58 2.70 13.46
N LYS A 153 -8.68 3.52 12.90
CA LYS A 153 -7.56 3.01 12.08
C LYS A 153 -6.64 2.10 12.89
N GLY A 154 -6.35 2.45 14.14
CA GLY A 154 -5.53 1.64 15.04
C GLY A 154 -6.12 0.26 15.31
N GLU A 155 -7.43 0.21 15.59
CA GLU A 155 -8.18 -1.03 15.83
C GLU A 155 -8.21 -1.92 14.57
N LEU A 156 -8.55 -1.34 13.42
CA LEU A 156 -8.54 -2.05 12.14
C LEU A 156 -7.15 -2.59 11.79
N GLN A 157 -6.09 -1.82 12.03
CA GLN A 157 -4.72 -2.25 11.71
C GLN A 157 -4.29 -3.49 12.52
N SER A 158 -4.71 -3.64 13.77
CA SER A 158 -4.38 -4.81 14.58
C SER A 158 -5.03 -6.06 14.04
N THR A 159 -6.32 -6.01 13.70
CA THR A 159 -7.10 -7.13 13.12
C THR A 159 -6.57 -7.52 11.74
N VAL A 160 -6.33 -6.53 10.88
CA VAL A 160 -5.84 -6.77 9.51
C VAL A 160 -4.42 -7.34 9.51
N ARG A 161 -3.57 -6.97 10.46
CA ARG A 161 -2.20 -7.50 10.55
C ARG A 161 -2.19 -9.01 10.77
N MET A 162 -3.11 -9.53 11.59
CA MET A 162 -3.30 -10.97 11.76
C MET A 162 -3.72 -11.66 10.45
N GLN A 163 -4.66 -11.06 9.72
CA GLN A 163 -5.14 -11.63 8.45
C GLN A 163 -4.06 -11.62 7.36
N VAL A 164 -3.23 -10.57 7.30
CA VAL A 164 -2.05 -10.55 6.43
C VAL A 164 -1.15 -11.75 6.70
N PHE A 165 -0.82 -12.00 7.97
CA PHE A 165 0.00 -13.15 8.36
C PHE A 165 -0.62 -14.48 7.93
N VAL A 166 -1.94 -14.65 8.14
CA VAL A 166 -2.65 -15.89 7.76
C VAL A 166 -2.59 -16.14 6.26
N VAL A 167 -2.80 -15.12 5.42
CA VAL A 167 -2.73 -15.29 3.94
C VAL A 167 -1.32 -15.66 3.49
N TYR A 168 -0.28 -15.01 4.02
CA TYR A 168 1.11 -15.37 3.69
C TYR A 168 1.43 -16.80 4.12
N LEU A 169 1.02 -17.20 5.33
CA LEU A 169 1.24 -18.54 5.84
C LEU A 169 0.50 -19.59 5.01
N ALA A 170 -0.76 -19.33 4.64
CA ALA A 170 -1.56 -20.24 3.83
C ALA A 170 -0.92 -20.51 2.46
N LEU A 171 -0.42 -19.46 1.79
CA LEU A 171 0.26 -19.59 0.50
C LEU A 171 1.60 -20.35 0.60
N LEU A 172 2.36 -20.13 1.69
CA LEU A 172 3.58 -20.90 1.94
C LEU A 172 3.29 -22.38 2.21
N ILE A 173 2.24 -22.67 2.99
CA ILE A 173 1.79 -24.04 3.25
C ILE A 173 1.31 -24.69 1.95
N PHE A 174 0.59 -23.98 1.10
CA PHE A 174 0.16 -24.47 -0.20
C PHE A 174 1.36 -24.89 -1.07
N LEU A 175 2.39 -24.05 -1.17
CA LEU A 175 3.63 -24.37 -1.90
C LEU A 175 4.31 -25.62 -1.32
N TYR A 176 4.45 -25.69 0.00
CA TYR A 176 5.09 -26.81 0.69
C TYR A 176 4.33 -28.14 0.46
N ILE A 177 3.00 -28.12 0.62
CA ILE A 177 2.17 -29.30 0.40
C ILE A 177 2.21 -29.74 -1.07
N SER A 178 2.12 -28.78 -2.00
CA SER A 178 2.16 -29.06 -3.44
C SER A 178 3.46 -29.76 -3.84
N GLU A 179 4.60 -29.29 -3.36
CA GLU A 179 5.90 -29.88 -3.67
C GLU A 179 6.10 -31.24 -2.98
N THR A 180 5.66 -31.37 -1.72
CA THR A 180 5.75 -32.63 -0.99
C THR A 180 4.84 -33.69 -1.61
N ALA A 181 3.63 -33.35 -2.05
CA ALA A 181 2.73 -34.25 -2.76
C ALA A 181 3.36 -34.70 -4.09
N LEU A 182 3.97 -33.78 -4.84
CA LEU A 182 4.59 -34.09 -6.11
C LEU A 182 5.84 -34.98 -5.93
N SER A 183 6.68 -34.71 -4.96
CA SER A 183 7.87 -35.52 -4.64
C SER A 183 7.50 -36.91 -4.15
N SER A 184 6.39 -37.08 -3.42
CA SER A 184 5.91 -38.39 -2.98
C SER A 184 5.49 -39.29 -4.16
N LEU A 185 5.03 -38.71 -5.27
CA LEU A 185 4.70 -39.45 -6.50
C LEU A 185 5.94 -39.94 -7.27
N LEU A 186 7.12 -39.40 -6.95
CA LEU A 186 8.40 -39.80 -7.55
C LEU A 186 9.10 -40.91 -6.77
N THR A 187 8.56 -41.37 -5.64
CA THR A 187 9.20 -42.42 -4.81
C THR A 187 9.19 -43.77 -5.52
N PRO A 188 10.27 -44.58 -5.36
CA PRO A 188 10.35 -45.91 -5.97
C PRO A 188 9.19 -46.86 -5.61
N THR A 189 8.57 -46.64 -4.46
CA THR A 189 7.41 -47.39 -3.97
C THR A 189 6.18 -47.22 -4.85
N THR A 190 5.93 -46.01 -5.35
CA THR A 190 4.77 -45.73 -6.23
C THR A 190 5.00 -46.28 -7.64
N SER A 191 6.23 -46.30 -8.14
CA SER A 191 6.56 -46.96 -9.42
C SER A 191 6.48 -48.48 -9.34
N ALA A 192 6.80 -49.10 -8.18
CA ALA A 192 6.66 -50.55 -7.94
C ALA A 192 5.22 -51.01 -7.88
N ILE A 193 4.28 -50.15 -7.51
CA ILE A 193 2.83 -50.43 -7.44
C ILE A 193 2.13 -50.14 -8.79
N GLY A 194 2.89 -49.70 -9.82
CA GLY A 194 2.33 -49.38 -11.14
C GLY A 194 1.58 -48.01 -11.23
N ILE A 195 1.69 -47.18 -10.20
CA ILE A 195 1.06 -45.84 -10.13
C ILE A 195 2.04 -44.71 -10.54
N GLY A 196 3.24 -45.08 -11.02
CA GLY A 196 4.25 -44.13 -11.42
C GLY A 196 3.78 -43.23 -12.61
N LEU A 197 3.70 -41.92 -12.36
CA LEU A 197 3.39 -40.97 -13.41
C LEU A 197 4.64 -40.72 -14.29
N SER A 198 4.44 -40.47 -15.60
CA SER A 198 5.55 -40.12 -16.47
C SER A 198 6.16 -38.78 -16.06
N ALA A 199 7.44 -38.57 -16.34
CA ALA A 199 8.10 -37.29 -16.08
C ALA A 199 7.39 -36.10 -16.77
N ALA A 200 6.82 -36.34 -17.94
CA ALA A 200 6.02 -35.35 -18.66
C ALA A 200 4.73 -35.00 -17.90
N THR A 201 4.03 -35.97 -17.34
CA THR A 201 2.81 -35.74 -16.53
C THR A 201 3.14 -34.97 -15.25
N LEU A 202 4.26 -35.30 -14.60
CA LEU A 202 4.70 -34.60 -13.38
C LEU A 202 5.05 -33.13 -13.66
N SER A 203 5.77 -32.86 -14.76
CA SER A 203 6.10 -31.47 -15.16
C SER A 203 4.82 -30.68 -15.48
N TYR A 204 3.84 -31.31 -16.10
CA TYR A 204 2.55 -30.69 -16.38
C TYR A 204 1.77 -30.35 -15.10
N VAL A 205 1.68 -31.28 -14.15
CA VAL A 205 1.03 -31.05 -12.84
C VAL A 205 1.75 -29.95 -12.07
N ARG A 206 3.08 -29.95 -12.05
CA ARG A 206 3.88 -28.88 -11.41
C ARG A 206 3.57 -27.50 -12.02
N THR A 207 3.46 -27.43 -13.33
CA THR A 207 3.09 -26.19 -14.04
C THR A 207 1.71 -25.69 -13.66
N ILE A 208 0.71 -26.59 -13.57
CA ILE A 208 -0.65 -26.23 -13.15
C ILE A 208 -0.65 -25.72 -11.71
N MET A 209 -0.03 -26.44 -10.77
CA MET A 209 0.02 -26.04 -9.35
C MET A 209 0.70 -24.68 -9.17
N PHE A 210 1.78 -24.42 -9.90
CA PHE A 210 2.42 -23.12 -9.87
C PHE A 210 1.53 -22.03 -10.48
N GLY A 211 0.83 -22.32 -11.57
CA GLY A 211 -0.15 -21.40 -12.16
C GLY A 211 -1.27 -21.03 -11.17
N MET A 212 -1.79 -22.02 -10.44
CA MET A 212 -2.76 -21.79 -9.36
C MET A 212 -2.19 -20.91 -8.26
N TYR A 213 -0.96 -21.17 -7.81
CA TYR A 213 -0.27 -20.32 -6.83
C TYR A 213 -0.16 -18.87 -7.29
N ILE A 214 0.22 -18.62 -8.55
CA ILE A 214 0.30 -17.27 -9.11
C ILE A 214 -1.05 -16.55 -9.04
N ILE A 215 -2.13 -17.24 -9.40
CA ILE A 215 -3.49 -16.68 -9.33
C ILE A 215 -3.86 -16.35 -7.89
N GLU A 216 -3.62 -17.27 -6.95
CA GLU A 216 -3.88 -17.06 -5.52
C GLU A 216 -3.02 -15.92 -4.95
N ALA A 217 -1.74 -15.84 -5.31
CA ALA A 217 -0.83 -14.77 -4.89
C ALA A 217 -1.30 -13.38 -5.39
N LEU A 218 -1.81 -13.31 -6.63
CA LEU A 218 -2.38 -12.10 -7.17
C LEU A 218 -3.67 -11.69 -6.45
N LEU A 219 -4.64 -12.59 -6.37
CA LEU A 219 -5.93 -12.31 -5.75
C LEU A 219 -5.80 -12.05 -4.25
N GLY A 220 -5.03 -12.88 -3.54
CA GLY A 220 -4.75 -12.72 -2.12
C GLY A 220 -4.04 -11.40 -1.82
N GLY A 221 -3.03 -11.05 -2.62
CA GLY A 221 -2.33 -9.78 -2.47
C GLY A 221 -3.24 -8.56 -2.72
N LEU A 222 -4.10 -8.59 -3.74
CA LEU A 222 -5.07 -7.51 -4.00
C LEU A 222 -6.11 -7.40 -2.88
N ALA A 223 -6.61 -8.54 -2.37
CA ALA A 223 -7.52 -8.58 -1.23
C ALA A 223 -6.88 -7.98 0.02
N LEU A 224 -5.62 -8.36 0.33
CA LEU A 224 -4.85 -7.78 1.43
C LEU A 224 -4.71 -6.27 1.30
N GLY A 225 -4.46 -5.76 0.09
CA GLY A 225 -4.38 -4.31 -0.14
C GLY A 225 -5.69 -3.61 0.14
N LYS A 226 -6.80 -4.20 -0.27
CA LYS A 226 -8.13 -3.65 0.02
C LYS A 226 -8.43 -3.63 1.52
N MET A 227 -8.06 -4.68 2.24
CA MET A 227 -8.26 -4.80 3.69
C MET A 227 -7.36 -3.83 4.48
N THR A 228 -6.07 -3.73 4.10
CA THR A 228 -5.09 -2.91 4.84
C THR A 228 -5.22 -1.41 4.59
N SER A 229 -5.71 -1.01 3.42
CA SER A 229 -5.61 0.38 2.96
C SER A 229 -6.86 0.88 2.23
N GLY A 230 -7.93 0.10 2.22
CA GLY A 230 -9.19 0.44 1.55
C GLY A 230 -9.14 0.41 0.02
N SER A 231 -8.01 0.08 -0.60
CA SER A 231 -7.83 0.11 -2.06
C SER A 231 -7.09 -1.12 -2.57
N ALA A 232 -7.63 -1.76 -3.60
CA ALA A 232 -7.00 -2.91 -4.25
C ALA A 232 -5.60 -2.57 -4.80
N GLY A 233 -5.38 -1.33 -5.24
CA GLY A 233 -4.08 -0.87 -5.71
C GLY A 233 -2.96 -1.00 -4.68
N ALA A 234 -3.27 -0.85 -3.39
CA ALA A 234 -2.32 -1.12 -2.32
C ALA A 234 -1.87 -2.58 -2.24
N GLY A 235 -2.69 -3.48 -2.77
CA GLY A 235 -2.42 -4.92 -2.78
C GLY A 235 -1.36 -5.33 -3.77
N VAL A 236 -1.10 -4.53 -4.79
CA VAL A 236 -0.11 -4.85 -5.83
C VAL A 236 1.27 -5.14 -5.23
N LYS A 237 1.69 -4.43 -4.19
CA LYS A 237 2.94 -4.71 -3.47
C LYS A 237 2.94 -6.08 -2.79
N HIS A 238 1.81 -6.50 -2.21
CA HIS A 238 1.64 -7.81 -1.58
C HIS A 238 1.61 -8.91 -2.64
N SER A 239 0.87 -8.71 -3.74
CA SER A 239 0.85 -9.64 -4.87
C SER A 239 2.26 -9.83 -5.45
N MET A 240 2.98 -8.74 -5.70
CA MET A 240 4.35 -8.78 -6.21
C MET A 240 5.28 -9.56 -5.27
N LEU A 241 5.22 -9.28 -3.95
CA LEU A 241 6.04 -9.97 -2.96
C LEU A 241 5.73 -11.47 -2.90
N LEU A 242 4.45 -11.85 -2.90
CA LEU A 242 4.02 -13.25 -2.91
C LEU A 242 4.48 -13.98 -4.18
N VAL A 243 4.35 -13.37 -5.34
CA VAL A 243 4.84 -13.95 -6.62
C VAL A 243 6.35 -14.16 -6.57
N ILE A 244 7.12 -13.22 -6.03
CA ILE A 244 8.57 -13.35 -5.88
C ILE A 244 8.92 -14.48 -4.90
N ILE A 245 8.22 -14.58 -3.76
CA ILE A 245 8.43 -15.66 -2.79
C ILE A 245 8.21 -17.02 -3.45
N GLY A 246 7.14 -17.20 -4.22
CA GLY A 246 6.87 -18.43 -4.94
C GLY A 246 7.92 -18.76 -5.99
N ALA A 247 8.38 -17.77 -6.74
CA ALA A 247 9.45 -17.95 -7.73
C ALA A 247 10.75 -18.39 -7.06
N VAL A 248 11.16 -17.75 -5.96
CA VAL A 248 12.37 -18.10 -5.20
C VAL A 248 12.26 -19.50 -4.58
N TYR A 249 11.08 -19.83 -4.02
CA TYR A 249 10.83 -21.15 -3.44
C TYR A 249 11.05 -22.27 -4.45
N ILE A 250 10.50 -22.14 -5.65
CA ILE A 250 10.64 -23.16 -6.71
C ILE A 250 12.07 -23.22 -7.24
N MET A 251 12.76 -22.05 -7.34
CA MET A 251 14.18 -22.03 -7.71
C MET A 251 15.09 -22.75 -6.70
N ALA A 252 14.73 -22.71 -5.42
CA ALA A 252 15.50 -23.34 -4.35
C ALA A 252 15.33 -24.86 -4.30
N LEU A 253 14.18 -25.37 -4.77
CA LEU A 253 13.83 -26.79 -4.71
C LEU A 253 13.95 -27.54 -6.05
N GLY A 254 14.09 -26.82 -7.15
CA GLY A 254 14.25 -27.36 -8.50
C GLY A 254 15.67 -27.35 -8.92
#